data_ac74ce459938be17f9af6a6e2f50174a
#
_entry.id   ac74ce459938be17f9af6a6e2f50174a
#
_cell.length_a   1.000
_cell.length_b   1.000
_cell.length_c   1.000
_cell.angle_alpha   90.00
_cell.angle_beta   90.00
_cell.angle_gamma   90.00
#
_symmetry.space_group_name_H-M   'P 1'
#
loop_
_entity.id
_entity.type
_entity.pdbx_description
1 polymer ?
#
loop_
_entity_poly.entity_id
_entity_poly.type
_entity_poly.pdbx_seq_one_letter_code
_entity_poly.pdbx_strand_id
1 'polypeptide(L)'
;LSSFISPLTNHRGDAYGGSLENRLRFPLEVFTALREVWPQERPMSVRISAHDWVEGGITPEDAVQIAAAFKAAGADLIDVSSGQVSKAEKPVYGRMWQTPFSEAVRNKVGIATIAVGAISEADHVNSIIAAGRADLCAVARPHLANPAWTLSEAAKIGYLGGPGLDWPQQYLSGKTQLEREFERQRAQGGGAAAAEAANK
;
A
#
# COMPACT_ATOMS: atom_id res chain seq x y z
N LEU A 1 -11.53 1.35 -15.25
CA LEU A 1 -10.49 1.44 -16.29
C LEU A 1 -9.64 0.16 -16.36
N SER A 2 -9.47 -0.57 -15.27
CA SER A 2 -8.68 -1.82 -15.21
C SER A 2 -9.10 -2.84 -16.28
N SER A 3 -10.39 -2.93 -16.62
CA SER A 3 -10.89 -3.82 -17.67
C SER A 3 -10.34 -3.54 -19.07
N PHE A 4 -9.81 -2.33 -19.32
CA PHE A 4 -9.08 -2.03 -20.55
C PHE A 4 -7.64 -2.51 -20.51
N ILE A 5 -7.01 -2.49 -19.33
CA ILE A 5 -5.58 -2.76 -19.18
C ILE A 5 -5.28 -4.26 -19.26
N SER A 6 -6.04 -5.10 -18.54
CA SER A 6 -5.82 -6.54 -18.54
C SER A 6 -6.20 -7.21 -19.87
N PRO A 7 -5.33 -8.03 -20.46
CA PRO A 7 -5.66 -8.79 -21.66
C PRO A 7 -6.71 -9.87 -21.40
N LEU A 8 -6.95 -10.25 -20.13
CA LEU A 8 -7.99 -11.22 -19.77
C LEU A 8 -9.40 -10.64 -19.89
N THR A 9 -9.54 -9.32 -19.89
CA THR A 9 -10.83 -8.63 -19.98
C THR A 9 -10.96 -7.75 -21.21
N ASN A 10 -9.85 -7.32 -21.80
CA ASN A 10 -9.83 -6.53 -23.02
C ASN A 10 -9.54 -7.38 -24.24
N HIS A 11 -10.59 -7.81 -24.93
CA HIS A 11 -10.53 -8.60 -26.17
C HIS A 11 -10.78 -7.77 -27.44
N ARG A 12 -10.57 -6.43 -27.38
CA ARG A 12 -10.78 -5.53 -28.50
C ARG A 12 -9.75 -5.75 -29.60
N GLY A 13 -10.20 -5.65 -30.84
CA GLY A 13 -9.33 -5.74 -32.03
C GLY A 13 -9.02 -4.38 -32.68
N ASP A 14 -9.36 -3.28 -32.02
CA ASP A 14 -9.12 -1.90 -32.48
C ASP A 14 -7.92 -1.24 -31.76
N ALA A 15 -7.77 0.08 -31.92
CA ALA A 15 -6.69 0.87 -31.32
C ALA A 15 -6.68 0.89 -29.77
N TYR A 16 -7.66 0.29 -29.12
CA TYR A 16 -7.80 0.21 -27.66
C TYR A 16 -7.59 -1.20 -27.11
N GLY A 17 -7.16 -2.16 -27.95
CA GLY A 17 -6.91 -3.56 -27.57
C GLY A 17 -5.64 -4.13 -28.15
N GLY A 18 -5.34 -5.38 -27.82
CA GLY A 18 -4.12 -6.09 -28.25
C GLY A 18 -2.89 -5.70 -27.43
N SER A 19 -1.98 -4.89 -27.97
CA SER A 19 -0.74 -4.50 -27.26
C SER A 19 -0.99 -3.75 -25.95
N LEU A 20 -0.04 -3.77 -25.01
CA LEU A 20 -0.14 -3.03 -23.77
C LEU A 20 -0.34 -1.53 -24.03
N GLU A 21 0.36 -0.95 -25.01
CA GLU A 21 0.21 0.43 -25.41
C GLU A 21 -1.24 0.77 -25.80
N ASN A 22 -1.86 -0.07 -26.63
CA ASN A 22 -3.26 0.12 -27.04
C ASN A 22 -4.22 -0.04 -25.85
N ARG A 23 -3.99 -1.03 -24.98
CA ARG A 23 -4.81 -1.25 -23.79
C ARG A 23 -4.71 -0.09 -22.78
N LEU A 24 -3.59 0.63 -22.76
CA LEU A 24 -3.37 1.81 -21.92
C LEU A 24 -3.95 3.09 -22.51
N ARG A 25 -4.24 3.14 -23.82
CA ARG A 25 -4.68 4.36 -24.51
C ARG A 25 -5.88 5.01 -23.81
N PHE A 26 -6.99 4.30 -23.64
CA PHE A 26 -8.17 4.86 -22.99
C PHE A 26 -7.95 5.22 -21.51
N PRO A 27 -7.33 4.39 -20.67
CA PRO A 27 -6.96 4.79 -19.32
C PRO A 27 -6.11 6.07 -19.24
N LEU A 28 -5.17 6.26 -20.16
CA LEU A 28 -4.33 7.46 -20.21
C LEU A 28 -5.11 8.68 -20.72
N GLU A 29 -5.98 8.53 -21.72
CA GLU A 29 -6.89 9.60 -22.15
C GLU A 29 -7.76 10.11 -20.99
N VAL A 30 -8.35 9.20 -20.21
CA VAL A 30 -9.14 9.56 -19.03
C VAL A 30 -8.28 10.25 -17.98
N PHE A 31 -7.08 9.72 -17.70
CA PHE A 31 -6.17 10.30 -16.71
C PHE A 31 -5.75 11.72 -17.12
N THR A 32 -5.35 11.90 -18.37
CA THR A 32 -4.93 13.21 -18.92
C THR A 32 -6.06 14.23 -18.83
N ALA A 33 -7.27 13.86 -19.23
CA ALA A 33 -8.42 14.75 -19.14
C ALA A 33 -8.74 15.15 -17.68
N LEU A 34 -8.56 14.24 -16.72
CA LEU A 34 -8.69 14.57 -15.31
C LEU A 34 -7.54 15.47 -14.82
N ARG A 35 -6.30 15.20 -15.24
CA ARG A 35 -5.14 16.02 -14.88
C ARG A 35 -5.24 17.46 -15.36
N GLU A 36 -5.84 17.69 -16.53
CA GLU A 36 -6.06 19.03 -17.09
C GLU A 36 -6.97 19.92 -16.23
N VAL A 37 -7.95 19.34 -15.54
CA VAL A 37 -8.90 20.08 -14.70
C VAL A 37 -8.56 20.01 -13.19
N TRP A 38 -7.67 19.11 -12.79
CA TRP A 38 -7.27 18.97 -11.39
C TRP A 38 -6.15 19.94 -11.05
N PRO A 39 -6.27 20.72 -9.95
CA PRO A 39 -5.24 21.69 -9.57
C PRO A 39 -3.85 21.04 -9.46
N GLN A 40 -2.85 21.71 -10.04
CA GLN A 40 -1.49 21.17 -10.15
C GLN A 40 -0.83 20.93 -8.78
N GLU A 41 -1.20 21.74 -7.78
CA GLU A 41 -0.71 21.63 -6.40
C GLU A 41 -1.34 20.47 -5.62
N ARG A 42 -2.33 19.79 -6.20
CA ARG A 42 -2.98 18.63 -5.58
C ARG A 42 -2.50 17.35 -6.24
N PRO A 43 -1.98 16.39 -5.47
CA PRO A 43 -1.50 15.14 -6.03
C PRO A 43 -2.63 14.31 -6.65
N MET A 44 -2.30 13.57 -7.71
CA MET A 44 -3.15 12.55 -8.32
C MET A 44 -2.46 11.20 -8.22
N SER A 45 -3.13 10.24 -7.58
CA SER A 45 -2.68 8.85 -7.52
C SER A 45 -3.49 7.97 -8.47
N VAL A 46 -2.83 6.93 -8.97
CA VAL A 46 -3.48 5.88 -9.76
C VAL A 46 -3.30 4.55 -9.05
N ARG A 47 -4.42 3.85 -8.79
CA ARG A 47 -4.37 2.47 -8.30
C ARG A 47 -4.32 1.52 -9.47
N ILE A 48 -3.33 0.65 -9.48
CA ILE A 48 -3.13 -0.38 -10.50
C ILE A 48 -3.26 -1.79 -9.91
N SER A 49 -3.58 -2.77 -10.78
CA SER A 49 -3.40 -4.19 -10.50
C SER A 49 -2.06 -4.60 -11.11
N ALA A 50 -1.08 -4.91 -10.25
CA ALA A 50 0.28 -5.21 -10.68
C ALA A 50 0.48 -6.66 -11.16
N HIS A 51 -0.48 -7.54 -10.90
CA HIS A 51 -0.46 -8.94 -11.32
C HIS A 51 -1.86 -9.50 -11.34
N ASP A 52 -2.24 -10.20 -12.40
CA ASP A 52 -3.56 -10.85 -12.49
C ASP A 52 -3.58 -12.26 -11.88
N TRP A 53 -2.43 -12.83 -11.54
CA TRP A 53 -2.27 -14.17 -10.95
C TRP A 53 -2.85 -15.30 -11.82
N VAL A 54 -2.93 -15.06 -13.12
CA VAL A 54 -3.41 -15.98 -14.14
C VAL A 54 -2.47 -15.88 -15.34
N GLU A 55 -2.17 -17.02 -15.97
CA GLU A 55 -1.41 -17.06 -17.21
C GLU A 55 -2.08 -16.21 -18.29
N GLY A 56 -1.30 -15.45 -19.05
CA GLY A 56 -1.80 -14.53 -20.07
C GLY A 56 -2.41 -13.23 -19.51
N GLY A 57 -2.40 -13.00 -18.20
CA GLY A 57 -2.80 -11.75 -17.56
C GLY A 57 -1.65 -10.75 -17.43
N ILE A 58 -1.90 -9.66 -16.69
CA ILE A 58 -0.89 -8.65 -16.34
C ILE A 58 0.20 -9.30 -15.49
N THR A 59 1.46 -9.02 -15.83
CA THR A 59 2.67 -9.45 -15.13
C THR A 59 3.26 -8.30 -14.31
N PRO A 60 4.17 -8.57 -13.34
CA PRO A 60 4.90 -7.53 -12.64
C PRO A 60 5.72 -6.61 -13.56
N GLU A 61 6.21 -7.13 -14.68
CA GLU A 61 6.92 -6.38 -15.71
C GLU A 61 5.99 -5.41 -16.44
N ASP A 62 4.78 -5.85 -16.76
CA ASP A 62 3.75 -4.97 -17.33
C ASP A 62 3.38 -3.86 -16.34
N ALA A 63 3.27 -4.17 -15.04
CA ALA A 63 2.96 -3.19 -14.02
C ALA A 63 3.98 -2.04 -13.95
N VAL A 64 5.26 -2.32 -14.14
CA VAL A 64 6.31 -1.29 -14.24
C VAL A 64 6.08 -0.39 -15.47
N GLN A 65 5.73 -0.96 -16.62
CA GLN A 65 5.42 -0.21 -17.84
C GLN A 65 4.15 0.63 -17.68
N ILE A 66 3.11 0.06 -17.07
CA ILE A 66 1.85 0.77 -16.74
C ILE A 66 2.15 1.97 -15.85
N ALA A 67 2.90 1.77 -14.76
CA ALA A 67 3.27 2.83 -13.84
C ALA A 67 4.12 3.91 -14.52
N ALA A 68 5.05 3.54 -15.40
CA ALA A 68 5.85 4.47 -16.18
C ALA A 68 4.99 5.33 -17.11
N ALA A 69 3.98 4.74 -17.76
CA ALA A 69 3.06 5.45 -18.63
C ALA A 69 2.21 6.49 -17.86
N PHE A 70 1.68 6.11 -16.68
CA PHE A 70 0.94 7.07 -15.83
C PHE A 70 1.85 8.16 -15.26
N LYS A 71 3.09 7.84 -14.89
CA LYS A 71 4.07 8.86 -14.48
C LYS A 71 4.32 9.87 -15.60
N ALA A 72 4.53 9.40 -16.82
CA ALA A 72 4.72 10.26 -17.99
C ALA A 72 3.48 11.14 -18.28
N ALA A 73 2.27 10.65 -17.96
CA ALA A 73 1.04 11.41 -18.06
C ALA A 73 0.81 12.39 -16.88
N GLY A 74 1.69 12.43 -15.88
CA GLY A 74 1.63 13.36 -14.76
C GLY A 74 1.01 12.80 -13.47
N ALA A 75 1.05 11.48 -13.27
CA ALA A 75 0.72 10.89 -11.98
C ALA A 75 1.83 11.16 -10.95
N ASP A 76 1.43 11.51 -9.73
CA ASP A 76 2.36 11.81 -8.63
C ASP A 76 2.68 10.55 -7.81
N LEU A 77 1.79 9.56 -7.81
CA LEU A 77 1.85 8.42 -6.92
C LEU A 77 1.12 7.21 -7.52
N ILE A 78 1.65 6.01 -7.31
CA ILE A 78 1.01 4.74 -7.72
C ILE A 78 0.62 3.93 -6.48
N ASP A 79 -0.67 3.62 -6.34
CA ASP A 79 -1.18 2.67 -5.35
C ASP A 79 -1.16 1.26 -5.96
N VAL A 80 -0.31 0.39 -5.42
CA VAL A 80 0.06 -0.88 -6.05
C VAL A 80 -0.66 -2.04 -5.39
N SER A 81 -1.76 -2.46 -6.01
CA SER A 81 -2.54 -3.65 -5.65
C SER A 81 -2.32 -4.79 -6.66
N SER A 82 -3.02 -5.90 -6.52
CA SER A 82 -3.00 -7.00 -7.49
C SER A 82 -4.27 -7.88 -7.43
N GLY A 83 -4.50 -8.65 -8.48
CA GLY A 83 -5.60 -9.62 -8.58
C GLY A 83 -6.98 -9.00 -8.83
N GLN A 84 -8.02 -9.78 -8.54
CA GLN A 84 -9.44 -9.44 -8.67
C GLN A 84 -9.91 -9.21 -10.12
N VAL A 85 -9.20 -9.77 -11.09
CA VAL A 85 -9.53 -9.69 -12.52
C VAL A 85 -10.27 -10.94 -12.98
N SER A 86 -9.85 -12.12 -12.50
CA SER A 86 -10.41 -13.42 -12.90
C SER A 86 -10.65 -14.31 -11.69
N LYS A 87 -11.73 -15.09 -11.73
CA LYS A 87 -11.99 -16.13 -10.72
C LYS A 87 -10.97 -17.27 -10.74
N ALA A 88 -10.19 -17.38 -11.82
CA ALA A 88 -9.13 -18.38 -11.97
C ALA A 88 -7.81 -17.95 -11.31
N GLU A 89 -7.74 -16.75 -10.71
CA GLU A 89 -6.54 -16.26 -10.06
C GLU A 89 -6.08 -17.16 -8.91
N LYS A 90 -4.75 -17.31 -8.79
CA LYS A 90 -4.11 -18.12 -7.73
C LYS A 90 -3.03 -17.30 -7.02
N PRO A 91 -3.42 -16.26 -6.27
CA PRO A 91 -2.45 -15.44 -5.56
C PRO A 91 -1.80 -16.22 -4.41
N VAL A 92 -0.52 -15.95 -4.18
CA VAL A 92 0.21 -16.48 -3.03
C VAL A 92 0.09 -15.48 -1.88
N TYR A 93 -0.84 -15.74 -0.98
CA TYR A 93 -1.09 -14.87 0.17
C TYR A 93 -0.03 -15.02 1.26
N GLY A 94 0.21 -13.94 1.99
CA GLY A 94 1.15 -13.87 3.11
C GLY A 94 1.19 -12.46 3.68
N ARG A 95 1.97 -12.23 4.72
CA ARG A 95 2.20 -10.88 5.25
C ARG A 95 2.86 -10.01 4.19
N MET A 96 2.32 -8.80 3.95
CA MET A 96 2.88 -7.81 3.00
C MET A 96 3.06 -8.37 1.57
N TRP A 97 2.24 -9.34 1.15
CA TRP A 97 2.42 -10.16 -0.06
C TRP A 97 2.47 -9.38 -1.37
N GLN A 98 1.91 -8.17 -1.43
CA GLN A 98 1.95 -7.31 -2.62
C GLN A 98 3.12 -6.30 -2.60
N THR A 99 3.83 -6.17 -1.48
CA THR A 99 4.95 -5.21 -1.33
C THR A 99 6.06 -5.38 -2.38
N PRO A 100 6.42 -6.58 -2.86
CA PRO A 100 7.39 -6.72 -3.94
C PRO A 100 7.01 -5.95 -5.21
N PHE A 101 5.71 -5.77 -5.49
CA PHE A 101 5.26 -5.01 -6.65
C PHE A 101 5.42 -3.51 -6.45
N SER A 102 5.09 -2.97 -5.27
CA SER A 102 5.33 -1.55 -4.97
C SER A 102 6.82 -1.21 -4.99
N GLU A 103 7.66 -2.09 -4.47
CA GLU A 103 9.12 -1.98 -4.51
C GLU A 103 9.65 -1.94 -5.95
N ALA A 104 9.17 -2.86 -6.80
CA ALA A 104 9.59 -2.91 -8.21
C ALA A 104 9.19 -1.63 -8.97
N VAL A 105 7.95 -1.15 -8.79
CA VAL A 105 7.49 0.10 -9.41
C VAL A 105 8.29 1.28 -8.88
N ARG A 106 8.46 1.41 -7.56
CA ARG A 106 9.21 2.50 -6.93
C ARG A 106 10.63 2.60 -7.47
N ASN A 107 11.34 1.48 -7.46
CA ASN A 107 12.77 1.46 -7.79
C ASN A 107 13.05 1.54 -9.30
N LYS A 108 12.21 0.93 -10.14
CA LYS A 108 12.42 0.92 -11.60
C LYS A 108 11.87 2.15 -12.30
N VAL A 109 10.76 2.71 -11.80
CA VAL A 109 10.10 3.88 -12.40
C VAL A 109 10.53 5.19 -11.71
N GLY A 110 10.94 5.13 -10.44
CA GLY A 110 11.30 6.32 -9.66
C GLY A 110 10.09 7.23 -9.41
N ILE A 111 8.94 6.63 -9.07
CA ILE A 111 7.71 7.31 -8.67
C ILE A 111 7.34 6.87 -7.25
N ALA A 112 6.74 7.77 -6.46
CA ALA A 112 6.26 7.42 -5.15
C ALA A 112 5.20 6.31 -5.22
N THR A 113 5.19 5.39 -4.24
CA THR A 113 4.27 4.26 -4.22
C THR A 113 3.56 4.08 -2.89
N ILE A 114 2.36 3.51 -2.95
CA ILE A 114 1.63 3.00 -1.79
C ILE A 114 1.67 1.47 -1.85
N ALA A 115 2.16 0.84 -0.79
CA ALA A 115 2.02 -0.60 -0.60
C ALA A 115 0.69 -0.92 0.08
N VAL A 116 0.03 -1.98 -0.36
CA VAL A 116 -1.21 -2.50 0.23
C VAL A 116 -1.18 -4.03 0.25
N GLY A 117 -1.92 -4.63 1.16
CA GLY A 117 -2.13 -6.10 1.22
C GLY A 117 -1.47 -6.77 2.41
N ALA A 118 -2.30 -7.24 3.33
CA ALA A 118 -1.92 -7.91 4.58
C ALA A 118 -0.88 -7.14 5.41
N ILE A 119 -1.01 -5.82 5.45
CA ILE A 119 -0.31 -4.91 6.37
C ILE A 119 -1.25 -4.73 7.56
N SER A 120 -0.87 -5.25 8.74
CA SER A 120 -1.75 -5.32 9.91
C SER A 120 -1.11 -4.87 11.22
N GLU A 121 0.18 -4.56 11.21
CA GLU A 121 0.96 -4.20 12.39
C GLU A 121 1.91 -3.04 12.07
N ALA A 122 2.28 -2.25 13.09
CA ALA A 122 3.22 -1.13 12.93
C ALA A 122 4.57 -1.59 12.36
N ASP A 123 5.06 -2.75 12.77
CA ASP A 123 6.33 -3.31 12.28
C ASP A 123 6.29 -3.63 10.78
N HIS A 124 5.12 -4.04 10.24
CA HIS A 124 4.98 -4.19 8.80
C HIS A 124 5.16 -2.86 8.07
N VAL A 125 4.51 -1.78 8.59
CA VAL A 125 4.64 -0.44 8.02
C VAL A 125 6.09 0.03 8.11
N ASN A 126 6.70 -0.05 9.29
CA ASN A 126 8.07 0.40 9.52
C ASN A 126 9.07 -0.34 8.63
N SER A 127 8.93 -1.66 8.48
CA SER A 127 9.84 -2.44 7.64
C SER A 127 9.72 -2.08 6.14
N ILE A 128 8.50 -1.82 5.66
CA ILE A 128 8.27 -1.41 4.27
C ILE A 128 8.91 -0.04 3.99
N ILE A 129 8.65 0.94 4.87
CA ILE A 129 9.13 2.32 4.69
C ILE A 129 10.63 2.41 4.88
N ALA A 130 11.17 1.81 5.96
CA ALA A 130 12.60 1.86 6.27
C ALA A 130 13.45 1.16 5.21
N ALA A 131 12.95 0.08 4.61
CA ALA A 131 13.64 -0.62 3.52
C ALA A 131 13.45 0.07 2.14
N GLY A 132 12.72 1.17 2.06
CA GLY A 132 12.47 1.89 0.80
C GLY A 132 11.62 1.10 -0.20
N ARG A 133 10.75 0.22 0.28
CA ARG A 133 9.90 -0.64 -0.56
C ARG A 133 8.61 0.04 -1.01
N ALA A 134 8.19 1.08 -0.30
CA ALA A 134 7.13 2.01 -0.65
C ALA A 134 7.32 3.32 0.13
N ASP A 135 6.59 4.36 -0.24
CA ASP A 135 6.59 5.66 0.45
C ASP A 135 5.42 5.79 1.42
N LEU A 136 4.33 5.07 1.16
CA LEU A 136 3.13 5.01 2.00
C LEU A 136 2.62 3.57 2.11
N CYS A 137 1.80 3.31 3.14
CA CYS A 137 1.09 2.05 3.31
C CYS A 137 -0.42 2.30 3.39
N ALA A 138 -1.20 1.55 2.60
CA ALA A 138 -2.66 1.54 2.67
C ALA A 138 -3.14 0.36 3.52
N VAL A 139 -3.99 0.66 4.50
CA VAL A 139 -4.52 -0.31 5.46
C VAL A 139 -6.05 -0.26 5.42
N ALA A 140 -6.71 -1.39 5.21
CA ALA A 140 -8.17 -1.47 5.15
C ALA A 140 -8.75 -2.35 6.27
N ARG A 141 -8.63 -3.67 6.16
CA ARG A 141 -9.24 -4.62 7.11
C ARG A 141 -8.86 -4.40 8.58
N PRO A 142 -7.62 -4.05 8.94
CA PRO A 142 -7.28 -3.70 10.31
C PRO A 142 -8.09 -2.51 10.85
N HIS A 143 -8.36 -1.48 10.03
CA HIS A 143 -9.23 -0.36 10.41
C HIS A 143 -10.71 -0.74 10.52
N LEU A 144 -11.18 -1.74 9.77
CA LEU A 144 -12.54 -2.27 9.94
C LEU A 144 -12.68 -3.03 11.26
N ALA A 145 -11.64 -3.73 11.69
CA ALA A 145 -11.62 -4.45 12.98
C ALA A 145 -11.38 -3.51 14.17
N ASN A 146 -10.55 -2.48 13.99
CA ASN A 146 -10.22 -1.46 14.98
C ASN A 146 -10.19 -0.08 14.32
N PRO A 147 -11.25 0.73 14.42
CA PRO A 147 -11.27 2.09 13.84
C PRO A 147 -10.14 3.00 14.31
N ALA A 148 -9.61 2.78 15.53
CA ALA A 148 -8.47 3.49 16.09
C ALA A 148 -7.11 2.79 15.83
N TRP A 149 -7.04 1.91 14.82
CA TRP A 149 -5.86 1.09 14.54
C TRP A 149 -4.56 1.90 14.48
N THR A 150 -4.53 3.00 13.75
CA THR A 150 -3.33 3.85 13.63
C THR A 150 -2.86 4.38 15.00
N LEU A 151 -3.78 4.86 15.83
CA LEU A 151 -3.46 5.33 17.18
C LEU A 151 -2.94 4.20 18.06
N SER A 152 -3.59 3.03 18.00
CA SER A 152 -3.22 1.85 18.78
C SER A 152 -1.85 1.31 18.39
N GLU A 153 -1.58 1.18 17.09
CA GLU A 153 -0.29 0.66 16.59
C GLU A 153 0.85 1.65 16.86
N ALA A 154 0.63 2.95 16.67
CA ALA A 154 1.60 3.98 17.02
C ALA A 154 1.96 3.94 18.52
N ALA A 155 0.97 3.77 19.39
CA ALA A 155 1.18 3.68 20.82
C ALA A 155 2.00 2.43 21.21
N LYS A 156 1.77 1.28 20.59
CA LYS A 156 2.53 0.04 20.81
C LYS A 156 4.04 0.22 20.57
N ILE A 157 4.41 1.02 19.57
CA ILE A 157 5.81 1.34 19.27
C ILE A 157 6.34 2.55 20.02
N GLY A 158 5.56 3.10 20.97
CA GLY A 158 5.94 4.20 21.84
C GLY A 158 5.67 5.61 21.28
N TYR A 159 4.98 5.73 20.13
CA TYR A 159 4.57 7.02 19.58
C TYR A 159 3.17 7.38 20.07
N LEU A 160 3.11 8.25 21.08
CA LEU A 160 1.88 8.58 21.82
C LEU A 160 1.26 9.93 21.45
N GLY A 161 1.81 10.61 20.48
CA GLY A 161 1.33 11.89 19.96
C GLY A 161 2.48 12.75 19.45
N GLY A 162 2.15 13.76 18.67
CA GLY A 162 3.10 14.64 18.01
C GLY A 162 2.60 15.03 16.62
N PRO A 163 3.41 15.67 15.78
CA PRO A 163 2.97 16.09 14.47
C PRO A 163 2.31 14.98 13.67
N GLY A 164 1.07 15.20 13.25
CA GLY A 164 0.31 14.25 12.42
C GLY A 164 -0.42 13.14 13.19
N LEU A 165 -0.33 13.06 14.52
CA LEU A 165 -1.03 12.06 15.32
C LEU A 165 -1.61 12.69 16.60
N ASP A 166 -2.80 13.28 16.50
CA ASP A 166 -3.54 13.82 17.63
C ASP A 166 -4.62 12.83 18.09
N TRP A 167 -4.65 12.59 19.41
CA TRP A 167 -5.75 11.86 20.02
C TRP A 167 -6.96 12.79 20.18
N PRO A 168 -8.14 12.40 19.70
CA PRO A 168 -9.35 13.16 19.96
C PRO A 168 -9.57 13.35 21.47
N GLN A 169 -10.02 14.52 21.89
CA GLN A 169 -10.19 14.86 23.30
C GLN A 169 -11.04 13.82 24.06
N GLN A 170 -12.05 13.27 23.41
CA GLN A 170 -12.95 12.27 23.98
C GLN A 170 -12.25 10.93 24.30
N TYR A 171 -11.08 10.67 23.70
CA TYR A 171 -10.33 9.41 23.85
C TYR A 171 -9.07 9.55 24.72
N LEU A 172 -8.80 10.72 25.29
CA LEU A 172 -7.59 10.95 26.11
C LEU A 172 -7.51 10.05 27.34
N SER A 173 -8.65 9.69 27.95
CA SER A 173 -8.67 8.70 29.05
C SER A 173 -8.23 7.30 28.59
N GLY A 174 -8.62 6.91 27.37
CA GLY A 174 -8.18 5.66 26.75
C GLY A 174 -6.68 5.69 26.43
N LYS A 175 -6.17 6.81 25.92
CA LYS A 175 -4.72 7.02 25.74
C LYS A 175 -3.95 6.79 27.04
N THR A 176 -4.35 7.44 28.12
CA THR A 176 -3.71 7.31 29.44
C THR A 176 -3.74 5.88 29.97
N GLN A 177 -4.85 5.15 29.75
CA GLN A 177 -4.94 3.74 30.11
C GLN A 177 -3.95 2.89 29.32
N LEU A 178 -3.85 3.10 28.00
CA LEU A 178 -2.96 2.38 27.10
C LEU A 178 -1.48 2.63 27.46
N GLU A 179 -1.11 3.88 27.76
CA GLU A 179 0.23 4.25 28.23
C GLU A 179 0.64 3.45 29.46
N ARG A 180 -0.24 3.39 30.48
CA ARG A 180 0.01 2.62 31.72
C ARG A 180 0.13 1.11 31.47
N GLU A 181 -0.63 0.57 30.55
CA GLU A 181 -0.55 -0.85 30.18
C GLU A 181 0.81 -1.18 29.53
N PHE A 182 1.27 -0.36 28.60
CA PHE A 182 2.59 -0.55 27.98
C PHE A 182 3.74 -0.34 28.94
N GLU A 183 3.66 0.61 29.87
CA GLU A 183 4.66 0.78 30.95
C GLU A 183 4.76 -0.48 31.82
N ARG A 184 3.62 -1.05 32.22
CA ARG A 184 3.58 -2.31 32.99
C ARG A 184 4.18 -3.48 32.19
N GLN A 185 3.85 -3.62 30.91
CA GLN A 185 4.39 -4.69 30.06
C GLN A 185 5.92 -4.56 29.90
N ARG A 186 6.43 -3.35 29.70
CA ARG A 186 7.88 -3.09 29.61
C ARG A 186 8.59 -3.41 30.93
N ALA A 187 8.01 -3.04 32.06
CA ALA A 187 8.57 -3.33 33.39
C ALA A 187 8.63 -4.86 33.65
N GLN A 188 7.61 -5.60 33.24
CA GLN A 188 7.55 -7.06 33.39
C GLN A 188 8.49 -7.77 32.41
N GLY A 189 8.57 -7.34 31.15
CA GLY A 189 9.47 -7.91 30.14
C GLY A 189 10.94 -7.62 30.43
N GLY A 190 11.28 -6.43 30.96
CA GLY A 190 12.61 -6.09 31.41
C GLY A 190 13.06 -6.90 32.61
N GLY A 191 12.15 -7.23 33.53
CA GLY A 191 12.44 -8.10 34.68
C GLY A 191 12.74 -9.56 34.28
N ALA A 192 12.03 -10.10 33.28
CA ALA A 192 12.26 -11.45 32.77
C ALA A 192 13.64 -11.59 32.09
N ALA A 193 13.99 -10.62 31.23
CA ALA A 193 15.28 -10.60 30.55
C ALA A 193 16.46 -10.42 31.54
N ALA A 194 16.31 -9.63 32.60
CA ALA A 194 17.32 -9.45 33.64
C ALA A 194 17.48 -10.71 34.49
N ALA A 195 16.42 -11.42 34.81
CA ALA A 195 16.45 -12.69 35.54
C ALA A 195 17.12 -13.82 34.74
N GLU A 196 16.90 -13.86 33.42
CA GLU A 196 17.53 -14.85 32.52
C GLU A 196 19.04 -14.58 32.31
N ALA A 197 19.45 -13.31 32.32
CA ALA A 197 20.85 -12.91 32.24
C ALA A 197 21.61 -13.16 33.55
N ALA A 198 20.95 -13.12 34.70
CA ALA A 198 21.57 -13.38 36.00
C ALA A 198 21.76 -14.88 36.31
N ASN A 199 21.10 -15.77 35.53
CA ASN A 199 21.22 -17.24 35.68
C ASN A 199 22.19 -17.90 34.68
N LYS A 200 22.90 -17.11 33.89
CA LYS A 200 24.01 -17.56 33.01
C LYS A 200 25.35 -17.10 33.55
#